data_e4979517e81878306e96a4fb17e8388e
#
_entry.id   e4979517e81878306e96a4fb17e8388e
#
_cell.length_a   1.000
_cell.length_b   1.000
_cell.length_c   1.000
_cell.angle_alpha   90.00
_cell.angle_beta   90.00
_cell.angle_gamma   90.00
#
_symmetry.space_group_name_H-M   'P 1'
#
loop_
_entity.id
_entity.type
_entity.pdbx_description
1 polymer ?
#
loop_
_entity_poly.entity_id
_entity_poly.type
_entity_poly.pdbx_seq_one_letter_code
_entity_poly.pdbx_strand_id
1 'polypeptide(L)'
;MIGVRASAIRYYEQIGILPSAQRVCGQRRYDMTVLHRLAVIQCARETGFSLGEIRELFFGFADGTRASTRWQKLSQQKLTELEAIINRTKAMRRLLVRLQSRCRCDTLDQCGNGLLKERSRNVRVKAIPTPARRRGTSGGMRI
;
A
#
# COMPACT_ATOMS: atom_id res chain seq x y z
N MET A 1 3.88 17.69 26.79
CA MET A 1 5.25 17.14 26.57
C MET A 1 5.19 16.19 25.40
N ILE A 2 5.98 16.45 24.34
CA ILE A 2 6.03 15.61 23.13
C ILE A 2 6.76 14.33 23.50
N GLY A 3 6.03 13.20 23.68
CA GLY A 3 6.59 11.92 24.17
C GLY A 3 7.45 11.16 23.13
N VAL A 4 8.39 11.86 22.46
CA VAL A 4 9.31 11.25 21.49
C VAL A 4 10.56 10.73 22.19
N ARG A 5 10.89 9.47 21.96
CA ARG A 5 12.13 8.88 22.46
C ARG A 5 13.36 9.55 21.83
N ALA A 6 14.41 9.77 22.60
CA ALA A 6 15.67 10.36 22.12
C ALA A 6 16.27 9.61 20.91
N SER A 7 16.08 8.29 20.85
CA SER A 7 16.47 7.46 19.71
C SER A 7 15.78 7.83 18.40
N ALA A 8 14.47 8.14 18.47
CA ALA A 8 13.70 8.55 17.30
C ALA A 8 14.15 9.91 16.78
N ILE A 9 14.48 10.86 17.67
CA ILE A 9 15.01 12.17 17.28
C ILE A 9 16.33 12.00 16.54
N ARG A 10 17.26 11.18 17.06
CA ARG A 10 18.54 10.88 16.38
C ARG A 10 18.32 10.25 15.01
N TYR A 11 17.36 9.37 14.88
CA TYR A 11 17.01 8.76 13.61
C TYR A 11 16.51 9.80 12.60
N TYR A 12 15.64 10.73 13.00
CA TYR A 12 15.15 11.80 12.13
C TYR A 12 16.27 12.78 11.73
N GLU A 13 17.25 13.00 12.60
CA GLU A 13 18.48 13.75 12.24
C GLU A 13 19.30 13.01 11.18
N GLN A 14 19.51 11.70 11.36
CA GLN A 14 20.30 10.88 10.43
C GLN A 14 19.69 10.83 9.02
N ILE A 15 18.37 10.73 8.91
CA ILE A 15 17.68 10.72 7.62
C ILE A 15 17.41 12.12 7.06
N GLY A 16 17.88 13.17 7.74
CA GLY A 16 17.85 14.56 7.29
C GLY A 16 16.45 15.23 7.33
N ILE A 17 15.49 14.66 8.09
CA ILE A 17 14.17 15.31 8.31
C ILE A 17 14.29 16.40 9.37
N LEU A 18 15.11 16.20 10.40
CA LEU A 18 15.42 17.19 11.40
C LEU A 18 16.83 17.75 11.19
N PRO A 19 17.06 19.03 11.51
CA PRO A 19 18.41 19.58 11.57
C PRO A 19 19.19 18.92 12.71
N SER A 20 20.50 18.83 12.55
CA SER A 20 21.39 18.27 13.57
C SER A 20 21.37 19.10 14.85
N ALA A 21 21.39 18.43 16.00
CA ALA A 21 21.49 19.10 17.30
C ALA A 21 22.76 19.93 17.43
N GLN A 22 22.65 21.11 18.02
CA GLN A 22 23.80 21.85 18.51
C GLN A 22 24.36 21.17 19.78
N ARG A 23 25.67 21.12 19.90
CA ARG A 23 26.32 20.61 21.13
C ARG A 23 26.81 21.81 21.96
N VAL A 24 26.24 21.91 23.17
CA VAL A 24 26.68 22.91 24.17
C VAL A 24 27.14 22.15 25.40
N CYS A 25 28.39 22.33 25.80
CA CYS A 25 28.98 21.60 26.94
C CYS A 25 28.80 20.08 26.88
N GLY A 26 28.95 19.46 25.68
CA GLY A 26 28.77 18.02 25.48
C GLY A 26 27.32 17.53 25.40
N GLN A 27 26.35 18.37 25.73
CA GLN A 27 24.93 18.04 25.69
C GLN A 27 24.29 18.50 24.36
N ARG A 28 23.36 17.67 23.83
CA ARG A 28 22.55 18.04 22.67
C ARG A 28 21.50 19.07 23.08
N ARG A 29 21.48 20.18 22.37
CA ARG A 29 20.46 21.22 22.49
C ARG A 29 19.69 21.34 21.19
N TYR A 30 18.37 21.42 21.31
CA TYR A 30 17.44 21.60 20.19
C TYR A 30 16.75 22.94 20.32
N ASP A 31 16.61 23.66 19.22
CA ASP A 31 15.85 24.89 19.19
C ASP A 31 14.32 24.59 19.05
N MET A 32 13.52 25.64 19.15
CA MET A 32 12.07 25.53 19.04
C MET A 32 11.62 25.02 17.65
N THR A 33 12.40 25.27 16.60
CA THR A 33 12.12 24.81 15.24
C THR A 33 12.08 23.28 15.17
N VAL A 34 13.00 22.62 15.90
CA VAL A 34 13.04 21.16 15.98
C VAL A 34 11.78 20.62 16.68
N LEU A 35 11.33 21.28 17.75
CA LEU A 35 10.10 20.88 18.45
C LEU A 35 8.86 21.02 17.56
N HIS A 36 8.75 22.12 16.81
CA HIS A 36 7.66 22.31 15.85
C HIS A 36 7.69 21.23 14.75
N ARG A 37 8.84 20.91 14.20
CA ARG A 37 9.00 19.83 13.20
C ARG A 37 8.63 18.46 13.78
N LEU A 38 9.03 18.18 15.02
CA LEU A 38 8.66 16.94 15.71
C LEU A 38 7.15 16.80 15.88
N ALA A 39 6.45 17.88 16.22
CA ALA A 39 4.99 17.88 16.31
C ALA A 39 4.33 17.53 14.97
N VAL A 40 4.84 18.11 13.86
CA VAL A 40 4.38 17.79 12.49
C VAL A 40 4.65 16.32 12.16
N ILE A 41 5.85 15.80 12.47
CA ILE A 41 6.21 14.39 12.22
C ILE A 41 5.27 13.46 13.00
N GLN A 42 4.99 13.75 14.27
CA GLN A 42 4.08 12.94 15.08
C GLN A 42 2.68 12.90 14.49
N CYS A 43 2.10 14.06 14.19
CA CYS A 43 0.79 14.15 13.56
C CYS A 43 0.72 13.35 12.26
N ALA A 44 1.73 13.48 11.39
CA ALA A 44 1.81 12.73 10.14
C ALA A 44 1.91 11.20 10.40
N ARG A 45 2.71 10.78 11.37
CA ARG A 45 2.82 9.35 11.73
C ARG A 45 1.52 8.78 12.27
N GLU A 46 0.82 9.50 13.12
CA GLU A 46 -0.47 9.10 13.69
C GLU A 46 -1.55 8.95 12.61
N THR A 47 -1.47 9.76 11.56
CA THR A 47 -2.38 9.70 10.41
C THR A 47 -1.93 8.71 9.32
N GLY A 48 -0.88 7.90 9.58
CA GLY A 48 -0.46 6.81 8.72
C GLY A 48 0.49 7.21 7.59
N PHE A 49 1.08 8.41 7.64
CA PHE A 49 2.12 8.80 6.68
C PHE A 49 3.41 7.99 6.88
N SER A 50 3.98 7.51 5.80
CA SER A 50 5.30 6.91 5.76
C SER A 50 6.39 7.97 5.93
N LEU A 51 7.62 7.53 6.23
CA LEU A 51 8.75 8.45 6.33
C LEU A 51 9.07 9.15 5.00
N GLY A 52 8.83 8.49 3.86
CA GLY A 52 8.97 9.08 2.54
C GLY A 52 7.99 10.23 2.32
N GLU A 53 6.72 10.04 2.65
CA GLU A 53 5.69 11.08 2.56
C GLU A 53 5.94 12.23 3.54
N ILE A 54 6.46 11.95 4.73
CA ILE A 54 6.88 12.99 5.67
C ILE A 54 8.04 13.79 5.10
N ARG A 55 9.01 13.13 4.47
CA ARG A 55 10.10 13.82 3.79
C ARG A 55 9.58 14.70 2.62
N GLU A 56 8.61 14.19 1.87
CA GLU A 56 7.93 14.95 0.81
C GLU A 56 7.22 16.19 1.37
N LEU A 57 6.52 16.05 2.52
CA LEU A 57 5.86 17.17 3.20
C LEU A 57 6.84 18.32 3.53
N PHE A 58 8.04 17.98 3.98
CA PHE A 58 9.04 19.00 4.33
C PHE A 58 9.79 19.55 3.12
N PHE A 59 10.13 18.72 2.14
CA PHE A 59 11.13 19.05 1.10
C PHE A 59 10.64 18.82 -0.33
N GLY A 60 9.49 18.18 -0.54
CA GLY A 60 9.00 17.78 -1.86
C GLY A 60 8.21 18.86 -2.61
N PHE A 61 8.20 20.09 -2.11
CA PHE A 61 7.45 21.21 -2.71
C PHE A 61 8.37 22.37 -3.05
N ALA A 62 7.96 23.18 -4.02
CA ALA A 62 8.68 24.41 -4.37
C ALA A 62 8.77 25.37 -3.17
N ASP A 63 9.84 26.17 -3.15
CA ASP A 63 10.05 27.18 -2.12
C ASP A 63 8.85 28.13 -2.06
N GLY A 64 8.48 28.52 -0.84
CA GLY A 64 7.32 29.40 -0.61
C GLY A 64 5.95 28.71 -0.65
N THR A 65 5.89 27.41 -0.98
CA THR A 65 4.61 26.67 -0.92
C THR A 65 4.09 26.63 0.52
N ARG A 66 2.85 27.08 0.72
CA ARG A 66 2.20 27.12 2.04
C ARG A 66 2.08 25.73 2.64
N ALA A 67 2.29 25.61 3.94
CA ALA A 67 2.13 24.33 4.66
C ALA A 67 0.73 23.75 4.48
N SER A 68 -0.33 24.56 4.47
CA SER A 68 -1.69 24.13 4.22
C SER A 68 -1.85 23.42 2.86
N THR A 69 -1.24 23.97 1.81
CA THR A 69 -1.27 23.38 0.46
C THR A 69 -0.55 22.06 0.41
N ARG A 70 0.61 21.95 1.09
CA ARG A 70 1.37 20.69 1.21
C ARG A 70 0.53 19.60 1.90
N TRP A 71 -0.09 19.94 3.03
CA TRP A 71 -0.98 19.04 3.75
C TRP A 71 -2.18 18.62 2.93
N GLN A 72 -2.86 19.55 2.26
CA GLN A 72 -4.02 19.24 1.42
C GLN A 72 -3.67 18.22 0.33
N LYS A 73 -2.56 18.42 -0.38
CA LYS A 73 -2.13 17.51 -1.45
C LYS A 73 -1.84 16.12 -0.93
N LEU A 74 -1.00 16.01 0.11
CA LEU A 74 -0.60 14.71 0.65
C LEU A 74 -1.74 14.01 1.38
N SER A 75 -2.60 14.75 2.09
CA SER A 75 -3.78 14.18 2.73
C SER A 75 -4.78 13.64 1.72
N GLN A 76 -4.98 14.32 0.57
CA GLN A 76 -5.86 13.82 -0.48
C GLN A 76 -5.36 12.49 -1.06
N GLN A 77 -4.06 12.37 -1.28
CA GLN A 77 -3.45 11.10 -1.72
C GLN A 77 -3.66 10.00 -0.67
N LYS A 78 -3.39 10.30 0.60
CA LYS A 78 -3.56 9.35 1.70
C LYS A 78 -5.02 8.92 1.89
N LEU A 79 -5.97 9.82 1.75
CA LEU A 79 -7.39 9.49 1.80
C LEU A 79 -7.79 8.52 0.68
N THR A 80 -7.25 8.70 -0.52
CA THR A 80 -7.49 7.77 -1.65
C THR A 80 -6.93 6.38 -1.37
N GLU A 81 -5.72 6.29 -0.80
CA GLU A 81 -5.12 5.02 -0.37
C GLU A 81 -5.96 4.32 0.71
N LEU A 82 -6.39 5.08 1.72
CA LEU A 82 -7.21 4.55 2.81
C LEU A 82 -8.56 4.03 2.30
N GLU A 83 -9.20 4.74 1.36
CA GLU A 83 -10.45 4.29 0.75
C GLU A 83 -10.27 2.96 0.01
N ALA A 84 -9.17 2.80 -0.72
CA ALA A 84 -8.83 1.54 -1.37
C ALA A 84 -8.63 0.39 -0.35
N ILE A 85 -7.95 0.64 0.76
CA ILE A 85 -7.75 -0.32 1.86
C ILE A 85 -9.11 -0.70 2.48
N ILE A 86 -9.97 0.28 2.78
CA ILE A 86 -11.30 0.07 3.33
C ILE A 86 -12.13 -0.83 2.40
N ASN A 87 -12.14 -0.53 1.11
CA ASN A 87 -12.90 -1.28 0.12
C ASN A 87 -12.38 -2.71 -0.03
N ARG A 88 -11.06 -2.90 -0.02
CA ARG A 88 -10.43 -4.23 -0.01
C ARG A 88 -10.81 -5.01 1.23
N THR A 89 -10.74 -4.41 2.41
CA THR A 89 -11.08 -5.04 3.69
C THR A 89 -12.56 -5.42 3.74
N LYS A 90 -13.46 -4.55 3.26
CA LYS A 90 -14.90 -4.87 3.13
C LYS A 90 -15.13 -6.07 2.18
N ALA A 91 -14.39 -6.15 1.07
CA ALA A 91 -14.48 -7.29 0.15
C ALA A 91 -14.02 -8.60 0.81
N MET A 92 -12.88 -8.58 1.51
CA MET A 92 -12.38 -9.74 2.26
C MET A 92 -13.38 -10.20 3.33
N ARG A 93 -13.94 -9.26 4.10
CA ARG A 93 -14.98 -9.57 5.09
C ARG A 93 -16.19 -10.25 4.45
N ARG A 94 -16.69 -9.74 3.31
CA ARG A 94 -17.81 -10.38 2.60
C ARG A 94 -17.50 -11.80 2.15
N LEU A 95 -16.26 -12.05 1.70
CA LEU A 95 -15.83 -13.41 1.33
C LEU A 95 -15.81 -14.35 2.54
N LEU A 96 -15.24 -13.91 3.66
CA LEU A 96 -15.16 -14.69 4.89
C LEU A 96 -16.56 -15.03 5.42
N VAL A 97 -17.48 -14.07 5.46
CA VAL A 97 -18.86 -14.31 5.87
C VAL A 97 -19.56 -15.34 4.98
N ARG A 98 -19.33 -15.27 3.65
CA ARG A 98 -19.87 -16.27 2.71
C ARG A 98 -19.28 -17.67 2.95
N LEU A 99 -17.97 -17.77 3.16
CA LEU A 99 -17.33 -19.05 3.46
C LEU A 99 -17.86 -19.65 4.77
N GLN A 100 -17.97 -18.83 5.81
CA GLN A 100 -18.50 -19.25 7.10
C GLN A 100 -19.94 -19.75 7.02
N SER A 101 -20.79 -19.07 6.26
CA SER A 101 -22.23 -19.38 6.21
C SER A 101 -22.60 -20.45 5.19
N ARG A 102 -21.83 -20.63 4.12
CA ARG A 102 -22.18 -21.50 2.99
C ARG A 102 -21.30 -22.73 2.85
N CYS A 103 -20.11 -22.75 3.45
CA CYS A 103 -19.25 -23.90 3.37
C CYS A 103 -19.79 -25.01 4.29
N ARG A 104 -20.13 -26.16 3.69
CA ARG A 104 -20.57 -27.38 4.36
C ARG A 104 -19.74 -28.60 3.92
N CYS A 105 -18.50 -28.34 3.57
CA CYS A 105 -17.57 -29.36 3.11
C CYS A 105 -16.94 -30.08 4.30
N ASP A 106 -16.85 -31.38 4.26
CA ASP A 106 -16.20 -32.19 5.30
C ASP A 106 -14.67 -32.17 5.15
N THR A 107 -14.18 -31.96 3.93
CA THR A 107 -12.75 -31.91 3.63
C THR A 107 -12.37 -30.64 2.84
N LEU A 108 -11.10 -30.23 2.94
CA LEU A 108 -10.57 -29.10 2.17
C LEU A 108 -10.55 -29.38 0.65
N ASP A 109 -10.42 -30.65 0.24
CA ASP A 109 -10.45 -31.04 -1.18
C ASP A 109 -11.85 -30.86 -1.77
N GLN A 110 -12.89 -31.20 -1.03
CA GLN A 110 -14.28 -30.93 -1.44
C GLN A 110 -14.52 -29.41 -1.53
N CYS A 111 -14.02 -28.65 -0.57
CA CYS A 111 -14.09 -27.19 -0.57
C CYS A 111 -13.37 -26.60 -1.80
N GLY A 112 -12.15 -27.05 -2.08
CA GLY A 112 -11.36 -26.63 -3.23
C GLY A 112 -12.06 -26.92 -4.56
N ASN A 113 -12.64 -28.08 -4.72
CA ASN A 113 -13.40 -28.46 -5.92
C ASN A 113 -14.63 -27.56 -6.12
N GLY A 114 -15.36 -27.25 -5.04
CA GLY A 114 -16.49 -26.30 -5.07
C GLY A 114 -16.08 -24.91 -5.51
N LEU A 115 -14.99 -24.39 -4.96
CA LEU A 115 -14.44 -23.07 -5.31
C LEU A 115 -13.94 -22.99 -6.76
N LEU A 116 -13.34 -24.08 -7.28
CA LEU A 116 -12.91 -24.15 -8.68
C LEU A 116 -14.11 -24.11 -9.64
N LYS A 117 -15.17 -24.86 -9.35
CA LYS A 117 -16.40 -24.86 -10.14
C LYS A 117 -17.07 -23.48 -10.16
N GLU A 118 -17.10 -22.78 -9.02
CA GLU A 118 -17.66 -21.43 -8.93
C GLU A 118 -16.85 -20.42 -9.75
N ARG A 119 -15.53 -20.49 -9.70
CA ARG A 119 -14.62 -19.64 -10.50
C ARG A 119 -14.77 -19.90 -12.01
N SER A 120 -14.89 -21.16 -12.42
CA SER A 120 -15.07 -21.55 -13.83
C SER A 120 -16.38 -21.04 -14.43
N ARG A 121 -17.43 -20.88 -13.64
CA ARG A 121 -18.70 -20.27 -14.08
C ARG A 121 -18.58 -18.76 -14.29
N ASN A 122 -17.72 -18.09 -13.54
CA ASN A 122 -17.54 -16.64 -13.60
C ASN A 122 -16.47 -16.19 -14.63
N VAL A 123 -15.60 -17.09 -15.06
CA VAL A 123 -14.66 -16.85 -16.15
C VAL A 123 -15.30 -17.33 -17.43
N ARG A 124 -15.88 -16.44 -18.22
CA ARG A 124 -16.08 -16.70 -19.66
C ARG A 124 -14.70 -16.84 -20.27
N VAL A 125 -14.17 -18.05 -20.30
CA VAL A 125 -12.98 -18.39 -21.07
C VAL A 125 -13.34 -18.10 -22.52
N LYS A 126 -12.80 -17.04 -23.11
CA LYS A 126 -12.72 -16.89 -24.56
C LYS A 126 -11.95 -18.12 -25.05
N ALA A 127 -12.67 -19.08 -25.62
CA ALA A 127 -12.07 -20.26 -26.22
C ALA A 127 -11.03 -19.79 -27.22
N ILE A 128 -9.79 -20.19 -27.02
CA ILE A 128 -8.72 -20.02 -28.01
C ILE A 128 -9.14 -20.90 -29.19
N PRO A 129 -9.34 -20.33 -30.42
CA PRO A 129 -9.72 -21.14 -31.56
C PRO A 129 -8.60 -22.16 -31.81
N THR A 130 -8.94 -23.43 -31.74
CA THR A 130 -8.05 -24.52 -32.08
C THR A 130 -7.65 -24.36 -33.56
N PRO A 131 -6.34 -24.31 -33.92
CA PRO A 131 -5.93 -24.20 -35.30
C PRO A 131 -6.44 -25.44 -36.06
N ALA A 132 -7.17 -25.20 -37.16
CA ALA A 132 -7.70 -26.25 -38.01
C ALA A 132 -6.57 -27.19 -38.45
N ARG A 133 -6.72 -28.48 -38.16
CA ARG A 133 -5.85 -29.54 -38.67
C ARG A 133 -5.86 -29.44 -40.21
N ARG A 134 -4.75 -29.04 -40.79
CA ARG A 134 -4.52 -29.18 -42.24
C ARG A 134 -4.63 -30.66 -42.58
N ARG A 135 -5.67 -31.02 -43.33
CA ARG A 135 -5.78 -32.35 -43.97
C ARG A 135 -4.61 -32.45 -44.93
N GLY A 136 -3.71 -33.36 -44.64
CA GLY A 136 -2.64 -33.74 -45.57
C GLY A 136 -3.30 -34.37 -46.80
N THR A 137 -3.11 -33.75 -47.93
CA THR A 137 -3.39 -34.37 -49.26
C THR A 137 -2.34 -35.43 -49.50
N SER A 138 -2.78 -36.69 -49.38
CA SER A 138 -2.00 -37.83 -49.88
C SER A 138 -2.01 -37.80 -51.40
N GLY A 139 -0.97 -37.21 -51.99
CA GLY A 139 -0.67 -37.37 -53.40
C GLY A 139 -0.11 -38.76 -53.62
N GLY A 140 -0.91 -39.66 -54.16
CA GLY A 140 -0.44 -40.92 -54.67
C GLY A 140 0.38 -40.67 -55.92
N MET A 141 1.59 -41.16 -55.94
CA MET A 141 2.42 -41.28 -57.13
C MET A 141 2.53 -42.77 -57.45
N ARG A 142 1.77 -43.15 -58.51
CA ARG A 142 2.02 -44.37 -59.22
C ARG A 142 3.12 -44.13 -60.25
N ILE A 143 4.12 -44.89 -60.23
CA ILE A 143 4.76 -45.70 -61.30
C ILE A 143 5.95 -46.36 -60.70
#